data_137ff4b52a4840d6722cb82728821423
#
_entry.id   137ff4b52a4840d6722cb82728821423
#
_cell.length_a   1.000
_cell.length_b   1.000
_cell.length_c   1.000
_cell.angle_alpha   90.00
_cell.angle_beta   90.00
_cell.angle_gamma   90.00
#
_symmetry.space_group_name_H-M   'P 1'
#
loop_
_entity.id
_entity.type
_entity.pdbx_description
1 polymer ?
#
loop_
_entity_poly.entity_id
_entity_poly.type
_entity_poly.pdbx_seq_one_letter_code
_entity_poly.pdbx_strand_id
1 'polypeptide(L)'
;VQETKLQEGQIALDLPGYHQFWNYAEKKGYSGTAIFTKHEPLSVSYGIGIPEHDHEGRVITLEYDAFYLVTCYTPNSQNELARLPYRMQWEEDFLAFLKKLDEVKPVIVCGDLNVAHEEIDLKNPKTNRKNAGFSDEERAKMTTLLNSGFTDTFRYFYPDKEGIYSWWSYRFKAREKNAGWRIDYF
;
A
#
# COMPACT_ATOMS: atom_id res chain seq x y z
N VAL A 1 -2.70 -8.66 2.64
CA VAL A 1 -4.02 -8.05 2.92
C VAL A 1 -3.81 -6.73 3.63
N GLN A 2 -4.53 -5.70 3.19
CA GLN A 2 -4.46 -4.35 3.77
C GLN A 2 -5.84 -3.95 4.33
N GLU A 3 -5.84 -3.00 5.27
CA GLU A 3 -7.03 -2.46 5.91
C GLU A 3 -7.88 -3.56 6.60
N THR A 4 -7.22 -4.38 7.42
CA THR A 4 -7.91 -5.47 8.15
C THR A 4 -8.93 -4.95 9.16
N LYS A 5 -8.69 -3.76 9.73
CA LYS A 5 -9.51 -3.13 10.78
C LYS A 5 -9.72 -4.00 12.02
N LEU A 6 -8.82 -4.95 12.25
CA LEU A 6 -8.90 -5.91 13.34
C LEU A 6 -7.94 -5.56 14.47
N GLN A 7 -8.26 -6.07 15.66
CA GLN A 7 -7.36 -6.14 16.81
C GLN A 7 -7.00 -7.60 17.09
N GLU A 8 -5.92 -7.80 17.81
CA GLU A 8 -5.50 -9.13 18.22
C GLU A 8 -6.64 -9.89 18.92
N GLY A 9 -6.84 -11.14 18.52
CA GLY A 9 -7.85 -12.03 19.10
C GLY A 9 -9.29 -11.83 18.62
N GLN A 10 -9.56 -10.84 17.72
CA GLN A 10 -10.92 -10.64 17.21
C GLN A 10 -11.34 -11.69 16.17
N ILE A 11 -10.39 -12.29 15.48
CA ILE A 11 -10.65 -13.35 14.50
C ILE A 11 -9.61 -14.47 14.67
N ALA A 12 -10.06 -15.70 14.50
CA ALA A 12 -9.20 -16.87 14.36
C ALA A 12 -9.47 -17.47 12.97
N LEU A 13 -8.48 -17.42 12.11
CA LEU A 13 -8.57 -18.06 10.80
C LEU A 13 -7.85 -19.41 10.84
N ASP A 14 -8.59 -20.47 10.56
CA ASP A 14 -8.01 -21.79 10.33
C ASP A 14 -7.58 -21.91 8.86
N LEU A 15 -6.29 -21.73 8.62
CA LEU A 15 -5.67 -21.81 7.30
C LEU A 15 -4.55 -22.86 7.35
N PRO A 16 -4.90 -24.17 7.23
CA PRO A 16 -3.91 -25.25 7.27
C PRO A 16 -2.78 -25.05 6.26
N GLY A 17 -1.53 -25.15 6.72
CA GLY A 17 -0.34 -24.98 5.89
C GLY A 17 0.06 -23.54 5.58
N TYR A 18 -0.59 -22.57 6.21
CA TYR A 18 -0.20 -21.17 6.11
C TYR A 18 0.35 -20.62 7.42
N HIS A 19 1.45 -19.91 7.33
CA HIS A 19 1.93 -19.00 8.38
C HIS A 19 1.15 -17.69 8.26
N GLN A 20 0.76 -17.10 9.40
CA GLN A 20 -0.03 -15.88 9.47
C GLN A 20 0.75 -14.81 10.22
N PHE A 21 0.87 -13.63 9.65
CA PHE A 21 1.53 -12.47 10.26
C PHE A 21 0.56 -11.29 10.21
N TRP A 22 0.24 -10.76 11.40
CA TRP A 22 -0.72 -9.68 11.55
C TRP A 22 -0.05 -8.48 12.19
N ASN A 23 -0.32 -7.29 11.66
CA ASN A 23 0.06 -6.03 12.26
C ASN A 23 -1.17 -5.18 12.50
N TYR A 24 -1.44 -4.87 13.77
CA TYR A 24 -2.65 -4.19 14.21
C TYR A 24 -2.36 -2.73 14.52
N ALA A 25 -3.31 -1.83 14.19
CA ALA A 25 -3.27 -0.47 14.68
C ALA A 25 -3.65 -0.42 16.17
N GLU A 26 -3.09 0.51 16.92
CA GLU A 26 -3.51 0.79 18.29
C GLU A 26 -4.95 1.29 18.34
N LYS A 27 -5.36 2.09 17.36
CA LYS A 27 -6.74 2.54 17.21
C LYS A 27 -7.63 1.40 16.72
N LYS A 28 -8.67 1.11 17.49
CA LYS A 28 -9.66 0.05 17.17
C LYS A 28 -10.40 0.34 15.87
N GLY A 29 -10.64 -0.73 15.09
CA GLY A 29 -11.40 -0.65 13.84
C GLY A 29 -10.75 0.19 12.73
N TYR A 30 -9.43 0.31 12.74
CA TYR A 30 -8.68 1.19 11.87
C TYR A 30 -7.42 0.52 11.31
N SER A 31 -7.11 0.78 10.03
CA SER A 31 -5.86 0.32 9.38
C SER A 31 -5.61 -1.20 9.55
N GLY A 32 -4.37 -1.59 9.78
CA GLY A 32 -3.96 -2.98 9.96
C GLY A 32 -3.62 -3.69 8.66
N THR A 33 -2.65 -4.58 8.73
CA THR A 33 -2.17 -5.41 7.61
C THR A 33 -2.00 -6.86 8.04
N ALA A 34 -2.00 -7.77 7.07
CA ALA A 34 -1.70 -9.17 7.30
C ALA A 34 -1.04 -9.81 6.09
N ILE A 35 -0.18 -10.81 6.34
CA ILE A 35 0.36 -11.69 5.31
C ILE A 35 0.05 -13.13 5.67
N PHE A 36 -0.38 -13.88 4.67
CA PHE A 36 -0.57 -15.34 4.74
C PHE A 36 0.37 -15.98 3.72
N THR A 37 1.24 -16.87 4.17
CA THR A 37 2.25 -17.51 3.32
C THR A 37 2.41 -18.98 3.63
N LYS A 38 2.64 -19.79 2.60
CA LYS A 38 2.96 -21.21 2.76
C LYS A 38 4.42 -21.48 3.13
N HIS A 39 5.29 -20.53 2.83
CA HIS A 39 6.72 -20.62 3.10
C HIS A 39 7.07 -19.84 4.35
N GLU A 40 7.72 -20.49 5.30
CA GLU A 40 8.22 -19.83 6.50
C GLU A 40 9.33 -18.84 6.14
N PRO A 41 9.19 -17.55 6.51
CA PRO A 41 10.25 -16.58 6.27
C PRO A 41 11.43 -16.76 7.23
N LEU A 42 12.61 -16.28 6.83
CA LEU A 42 13.80 -16.24 7.70
C LEU A 42 13.59 -15.29 8.87
N SER A 43 12.92 -14.18 8.64
CA SER A 43 12.57 -13.19 9.66
C SER A 43 11.31 -12.43 9.29
N VAL A 44 10.69 -11.84 10.30
CA VAL A 44 9.51 -10.98 10.18
C VAL A 44 9.76 -9.70 10.94
N SER A 45 9.45 -8.56 10.34
CA SER A 45 9.44 -7.27 11.04
C SER A 45 8.15 -6.51 10.77
N TYR A 46 7.76 -5.69 11.75
CA TYR A 46 6.53 -4.90 11.75
C TYR A 46 6.87 -3.43 11.82
N GLY A 47 6.27 -2.63 10.93
CA GLY A 47 6.56 -1.21 10.82
C GLY A 47 7.84 -0.92 10.05
N ILE A 48 8.31 0.32 10.12
CA ILE A 48 9.52 0.81 9.45
C ILE A 48 10.60 1.29 10.42
N GLY A 49 10.41 1.08 11.73
CA GLY A 49 11.35 1.47 12.78
C GLY A 49 11.21 2.93 13.20
N ILE A 50 10.11 3.60 12.89
CA ILE A 50 9.81 4.98 13.28
C ILE A 50 8.52 4.97 14.09
N PRO A 51 8.59 5.25 15.42
CA PRO A 51 7.42 5.15 16.31
C PRO A 51 6.21 5.98 15.85
N GLU A 52 6.43 7.15 15.26
CA GLU A 52 5.37 7.99 14.71
C GLU A 52 4.54 7.31 13.63
N HIS A 53 5.16 6.38 12.89
CA HIS A 53 4.50 5.65 11.80
C HIS A 53 4.00 4.25 12.21
N ASP A 54 4.62 3.65 13.22
CA ASP A 54 4.49 2.22 13.46
C ASP A 54 3.31 1.83 14.37
N HIS A 55 2.53 2.80 14.87
CA HIS A 55 1.35 2.55 15.69
C HIS A 55 0.04 2.30 14.90
N GLU A 56 0.10 2.39 13.58
CA GLU A 56 -1.08 2.21 12.72
C GLU A 56 -1.13 0.85 11.99
N GLY A 57 -0.18 -0.06 12.23
CA GLY A 57 -0.20 -1.42 11.67
C GLY A 57 -0.11 -1.48 10.14
N ARG A 58 0.72 -0.63 9.51
CA ARG A 58 0.72 -0.40 8.06
C ARG A 58 1.69 -1.25 7.26
N VAL A 59 2.74 -1.76 7.87
CA VAL A 59 3.83 -2.43 7.15
C VAL A 59 4.21 -3.73 7.84
N ILE A 60 4.32 -4.80 7.06
CA ILE A 60 4.94 -6.07 7.46
C ILE A 60 6.00 -6.40 6.42
N THR A 61 7.18 -6.77 6.87
CA THR A 61 8.29 -7.24 6.03
C THR A 61 8.62 -8.68 6.36
N LEU A 62 8.56 -9.56 5.36
CA LEU A 62 9.06 -10.93 5.41
C LEU A 62 10.39 -11.01 4.69
N GLU A 63 11.37 -11.62 5.33
CA GLU A 63 12.65 -11.93 4.70
C GLU A 63 12.66 -13.37 4.19
N TYR A 64 13.00 -13.55 2.92
CA TYR A 64 13.30 -14.83 2.30
C TYR A 64 14.76 -14.86 1.83
N ASP A 65 15.29 -16.03 1.47
CA ASP A 65 16.68 -16.14 1.01
C ASP A 65 17.04 -15.18 -0.12
N ALA A 66 16.15 -15.05 -1.11
CA ALA A 66 16.41 -14.31 -2.35
C ALA A 66 15.82 -12.90 -2.38
N PHE A 67 14.89 -12.54 -1.49
CA PHE A 67 14.19 -11.26 -1.54
C PHE A 67 13.53 -10.91 -0.20
N TYR A 68 13.17 -9.65 -0.05
CA TYR A 68 12.20 -9.17 0.96
C TYR A 68 10.81 -9.03 0.32
N LEU A 69 9.78 -9.46 1.03
CA LEU A 69 8.38 -9.16 0.70
C LEU A 69 7.83 -8.15 1.70
N VAL A 70 7.42 -6.99 1.21
CA VAL A 70 6.85 -5.91 2.01
C VAL A 70 5.39 -5.72 1.63
N THR A 71 4.47 -5.90 2.58
CA THR A 71 3.09 -5.41 2.41
C THR A 71 2.98 -4.02 3.02
N CYS A 72 2.22 -3.16 2.36
CA CYS A 72 2.02 -1.79 2.80
C CYS A 72 0.57 -1.36 2.65
N TYR A 73 0.07 -0.66 3.67
CA TYR A 73 -1.15 0.13 3.61
C TYR A 73 -0.80 1.59 3.85
N THR A 74 -0.60 2.33 2.79
CA THR A 74 -0.19 3.75 2.84
C THR A 74 -1.26 4.62 3.48
N PRO A 75 -0.90 5.58 4.35
CA PRO A 75 -1.88 6.49 4.94
C PRO A 75 -2.68 7.25 3.89
N ASN A 76 -3.99 7.28 4.02
CA ASN A 76 -4.85 8.12 3.19
C ASN A 76 -4.71 9.59 3.60
N SER A 77 -4.62 10.50 2.64
CA SER A 77 -4.52 11.95 2.90
C SER A 77 -5.81 12.58 3.42
N GLN A 78 -6.92 11.82 3.42
CA GLN A 78 -8.25 12.20 3.91
C GLN A 78 -8.94 13.31 3.10
N ASN A 79 -10.18 13.61 3.46
CA ASN A 79 -10.94 14.67 2.82
C ASN A 79 -10.21 16.01 2.94
N GLU A 80 -10.30 16.82 1.89
CA GLU A 80 -9.64 18.15 1.82
C GLU A 80 -8.12 18.07 2.03
N LEU A 81 -7.52 16.88 1.84
CA LEU A 81 -6.08 16.64 2.04
C LEU A 81 -5.59 16.97 3.47
N ALA A 82 -6.47 16.81 4.45
CA ALA A 82 -6.20 17.16 5.85
C ALA A 82 -4.95 16.48 6.42
N ARG A 83 -4.61 15.30 5.93
CA ARG A 83 -3.45 14.51 6.38
C ARG A 83 -2.29 14.50 5.36
N LEU A 84 -2.34 15.34 4.34
CA LEU A 84 -1.31 15.36 3.29
C LEU A 84 0.11 15.64 3.83
N PRO A 85 0.34 16.60 4.74
CA PRO A 85 1.70 16.83 5.27
C PRO A 85 2.29 15.60 5.95
N TYR A 86 1.50 14.88 6.74
CA TYR A 86 1.91 13.61 7.35
C TYR A 86 2.20 12.56 6.28
N ARG A 87 1.33 12.43 5.28
CA ARG A 87 1.50 11.50 4.16
C ARG A 87 2.82 11.75 3.42
N MET A 88 3.19 13.00 3.18
CA MET A 88 4.43 13.33 2.48
C MET A 88 5.66 12.90 3.27
N GLN A 89 5.68 13.11 4.58
CA GLN A 89 6.76 12.63 5.44
C GLN A 89 6.80 11.10 5.48
N TRP A 90 5.65 10.46 5.60
CA TRP A 90 5.55 8.99 5.58
C TRP A 90 6.12 8.39 4.29
N GLU A 91 5.84 8.98 3.13
CA GLU A 91 6.37 8.52 1.84
C GLU A 91 7.91 8.61 1.77
N GLU A 92 8.49 9.67 2.31
CA GLU A 92 9.95 9.83 2.37
C GLU A 92 10.59 8.76 3.27
N ASP A 93 10.04 8.56 4.45
CA ASP A 93 10.55 7.60 5.42
C ASP A 93 10.36 6.15 4.94
N PHE A 94 9.23 5.86 4.30
CA PHE A 94 8.98 4.54 3.71
C PHE A 94 9.93 4.25 2.55
N LEU A 95 10.17 5.21 1.67
CA LEU A 95 11.16 5.06 0.60
C LEU A 95 12.56 4.79 1.15
N ALA A 96 12.99 5.54 2.17
CA ALA A 96 14.27 5.34 2.82
C ALA A 96 14.37 3.93 3.44
N PHE A 97 13.30 3.44 4.06
CA PHE A 97 13.21 2.08 4.58
C PHE A 97 13.35 1.03 3.48
N LEU A 98 12.61 1.16 2.38
CA LEU A 98 12.71 0.24 1.23
C LEU A 98 14.11 0.21 0.63
N LYS A 99 14.75 1.37 0.49
CA LYS A 99 16.11 1.45 -0.08
C LYS A 99 17.16 0.78 0.80
N LYS A 100 17.02 0.83 2.12
CA LYS A 100 17.90 0.07 3.03
C LYS A 100 17.74 -1.44 2.84
N LEU A 101 16.54 -1.94 2.66
CA LEU A 101 16.30 -3.35 2.36
C LEU A 101 16.93 -3.73 1.00
N ASP A 102 16.76 -2.88 0.00
CA ASP A 102 17.24 -3.08 -1.38
C ASP A 102 18.78 -3.12 -1.48
N GLU A 103 19.50 -2.50 -0.53
CA GLU A 103 20.96 -2.63 -0.42
C GLU A 103 21.42 -4.07 -0.08
N VAL A 104 20.56 -4.87 0.54
CA VAL A 104 20.87 -6.22 0.98
C VAL A 104 20.43 -7.27 -0.03
N LYS A 105 19.17 -7.20 -0.47
CA LYS A 105 18.57 -8.10 -1.47
C LYS A 105 17.35 -7.45 -2.12
N PRO A 106 16.89 -7.95 -3.29
CA PRO A 106 15.72 -7.43 -3.99
C PRO A 106 14.50 -7.30 -3.09
N VAL A 107 13.71 -6.26 -3.31
CA VAL A 107 12.49 -5.96 -2.56
C VAL A 107 11.26 -6.08 -3.45
N ILE A 108 10.28 -6.86 -3.04
CA ILE A 108 8.95 -6.91 -3.62
C ILE A 108 8.01 -6.16 -2.68
N VAL A 109 7.49 -5.03 -3.15
CA VAL A 109 6.48 -4.24 -2.42
C VAL A 109 5.11 -4.54 -3.01
N CYS A 110 4.15 -4.82 -2.14
CA CYS A 110 2.75 -4.97 -2.57
C CYS A 110 1.81 -4.31 -1.58
N GLY A 111 0.69 -3.81 -2.07
CA GLY A 111 -0.35 -3.31 -1.20
C GLY A 111 -1.15 -2.16 -1.76
N ASP A 112 -1.95 -1.57 -0.87
CA ASP A 112 -2.72 -0.36 -1.14
C ASP A 112 -1.83 0.87 -0.88
N LEU A 113 -1.37 1.49 -1.97
CA LEU A 113 -0.53 2.69 -1.90
C LEU A 113 -1.35 3.99 -1.85
N ASN A 114 -2.68 3.89 -1.85
CA ASN A 114 -3.59 5.05 -1.76
C ASN A 114 -3.26 6.17 -2.74
N VAL A 115 -2.83 5.83 -3.94
CA VAL A 115 -2.55 6.76 -5.03
C VAL A 115 -2.81 6.13 -6.39
N ALA A 116 -3.55 6.82 -7.25
CA ALA A 116 -3.55 6.57 -8.68
C ALA A 116 -2.40 7.40 -9.28
N HIS A 117 -1.42 6.75 -9.92
CA HIS A 117 -0.20 7.44 -10.36
C HIS A 117 -0.45 8.39 -11.53
N GLU A 118 -1.02 7.89 -12.60
CA GLU A 118 -1.24 8.64 -13.84
C GLU A 118 -2.73 8.81 -14.16
N GLU A 119 -3.06 9.68 -15.10
CA GLU A 119 -4.46 9.90 -15.50
C GLU A 119 -5.15 8.64 -16.01
N ILE A 120 -4.41 7.70 -16.58
CA ILE A 120 -4.91 6.39 -17.00
C ILE A 120 -5.32 5.49 -15.82
N ASP A 121 -4.88 5.80 -14.61
CA ASP A 121 -5.08 4.96 -13.42
C ASP A 121 -6.40 5.24 -12.69
N LEU A 122 -7.20 6.19 -13.17
CA LEU A 122 -8.54 6.42 -12.62
C LEU A 122 -9.51 6.93 -13.69
N LYS A 123 -10.82 6.74 -13.44
CA LYS A 123 -11.87 7.07 -14.42
C LYS A 123 -12.04 8.56 -14.66
N ASN A 124 -11.91 9.40 -13.63
CA ASN A 124 -12.22 10.83 -13.69
C ASN A 124 -11.04 11.69 -13.20
N PRO A 125 -9.90 11.72 -13.92
CA PRO A 125 -8.69 12.40 -13.43
C PRO A 125 -8.89 13.91 -13.22
N LYS A 126 -9.56 14.60 -14.12
CA LYS A 126 -9.73 16.07 -14.06
C LYS A 126 -10.45 16.55 -12.81
N THR A 127 -11.47 15.83 -12.36
CA THR A 127 -12.26 16.21 -11.17
C THR A 127 -11.60 15.77 -9.85
N ASN A 128 -10.56 14.92 -9.90
CA ASN A 128 -9.94 14.34 -8.72
C ASN A 128 -8.54 14.90 -8.38
N ARG A 129 -8.01 15.84 -9.16
CA ARG A 129 -6.65 16.39 -8.95
C ARG A 129 -6.39 17.03 -7.58
N LYS A 130 -7.44 17.39 -6.85
CA LYS A 130 -7.35 17.95 -5.50
C LYS A 130 -7.92 17.02 -4.43
N ASN A 131 -8.20 15.78 -4.80
CA ASN A 131 -8.72 14.77 -3.88
C ASN A 131 -7.61 13.83 -3.42
N ALA A 132 -7.78 13.28 -2.21
CA ALA A 132 -6.89 12.24 -1.68
C ALA A 132 -6.79 11.06 -2.66
N GLY A 133 -5.57 10.61 -2.90
CA GLY A 133 -5.25 9.54 -3.84
C GLY A 133 -4.92 10.01 -5.27
N PHE A 134 -5.11 11.30 -5.58
CA PHE A 134 -4.73 11.86 -6.90
C PHE A 134 -4.23 13.31 -6.84
N SER A 135 -3.81 13.79 -5.69
CA SER A 135 -3.14 15.08 -5.59
C SER A 135 -1.79 15.07 -6.33
N ASP A 136 -1.36 16.23 -6.79
CA ASP A 136 -0.09 16.35 -7.50
C ASP A 136 1.09 15.91 -6.61
N GLU A 137 1.02 16.16 -5.30
CA GLU A 137 2.02 15.78 -4.31
C GLU A 137 2.10 14.26 -4.13
N GLU A 138 0.96 13.58 -4.00
CA GLU A 138 0.92 12.10 -3.86
C GLU A 138 1.44 11.42 -5.13
N ARG A 139 1.05 11.91 -6.30
CA ARG A 139 1.53 11.41 -7.60
C ARG A 139 3.04 11.63 -7.77
N ALA A 140 3.55 12.78 -7.33
CA ALA A 140 4.98 13.07 -7.36
C ALA A 140 5.79 12.10 -6.47
N LYS A 141 5.27 11.74 -5.29
CA LYS A 141 5.90 10.72 -4.43
C LYS A 141 5.92 9.34 -5.07
N MET A 142 4.86 8.94 -5.77
CA MET A 142 4.86 7.68 -6.54
C MET A 142 5.90 7.72 -7.66
N THR A 143 6.03 8.83 -8.38
CA THR A 143 7.08 9.03 -9.39
C THR A 143 8.47 8.92 -8.76
N THR A 144 8.70 9.50 -7.59
CA THR A 144 9.97 9.40 -6.87
C THR A 144 10.28 7.95 -6.49
N LEU A 145 9.30 7.19 -6.00
CA LEU A 145 9.43 5.77 -5.69
C LEU A 145 9.89 4.99 -6.92
N LEU A 146 9.22 5.15 -8.06
CA LEU A 146 9.56 4.45 -9.29
C LEU A 146 10.93 4.85 -9.82
N ASN A 147 11.28 6.14 -9.78
CA ASN A 147 12.59 6.64 -10.22
C ASN A 147 13.74 6.18 -9.31
N SER A 148 13.45 5.69 -8.12
CA SER A 148 14.46 5.14 -7.21
C SER A 148 14.88 3.70 -7.50
N GLY A 149 14.32 3.08 -8.55
CA GLY A 149 14.66 1.73 -9.01
C GLY A 149 13.53 0.71 -8.87
N PHE A 150 12.35 1.11 -8.42
CA PHE A 150 11.17 0.23 -8.39
C PHE A 150 10.41 0.27 -9.70
N THR A 151 9.75 -0.85 -10.00
CA THR A 151 8.94 -1.01 -11.21
C THR A 151 7.48 -1.29 -10.83
N ASP A 152 6.55 -0.50 -11.35
CA ASP A 152 5.12 -0.83 -11.34
C ASP A 152 4.90 -1.98 -12.33
N THR A 153 4.73 -3.19 -11.80
CA THR A 153 4.67 -4.41 -12.62
C THR A 153 3.48 -4.42 -13.57
N PHE A 154 2.34 -3.87 -13.14
CA PHE A 154 1.18 -3.80 -14.03
C PHE A 154 1.47 -2.89 -15.24
N ARG A 155 2.01 -1.70 -15.03
CA ARG A 155 2.34 -0.78 -16.13
C ARG A 155 3.51 -1.25 -16.97
N TYR A 156 4.41 -2.02 -16.41
CA TYR A 156 5.47 -2.67 -17.18
C TYR A 156 4.91 -3.62 -18.25
N PHE A 157 3.94 -4.47 -17.87
CA PHE A 157 3.33 -5.43 -18.82
C PHE A 157 2.21 -4.82 -19.67
N TYR A 158 1.52 -3.79 -19.16
CA TYR A 158 0.35 -3.19 -19.80
C TYR A 158 0.43 -1.66 -19.76
N PRO A 159 1.40 -1.05 -20.48
CA PRO A 159 1.69 0.39 -20.38
C PRO A 159 0.50 1.29 -20.74
N ASP A 160 -0.30 0.89 -21.74
CA ASP A 160 -1.38 1.71 -22.30
C ASP A 160 -2.79 1.15 -22.03
N LYS A 161 -2.90 0.15 -21.15
CA LYS A 161 -4.20 -0.49 -20.90
C LYS A 161 -5.07 0.35 -19.99
N GLU A 162 -6.14 0.91 -20.55
CA GLU A 162 -7.12 1.74 -19.87
C GLU A 162 -8.21 0.91 -19.15
N GLY A 163 -8.89 1.55 -18.18
CA GLY A 163 -10.09 1.02 -17.56
C GLY A 163 -9.86 -0.15 -16.60
N ILE A 164 -8.62 -0.38 -16.18
CA ILE A 164 -8.27 -1.42 -15.21
C ILE A 164 -8.00 -0.76 -13.87
N TYR A 165 -8.83 -1.10 -12.90
CA TYR A 165 -8.82 -0.51 -11.57
C TYR A 165 -8.82 -1.59 -10.50
N SER A 166 -8.41 -1.23 -9.28
CA SER A 166 -8.37 -2.11 -8.12
C SER A 166 -9.36 -1.72 -7.03
N TRP A 167 -9.85 -0.49 -7.07
CA TRP A 167 -10.79 0.05 -6.09
C TRP A 167 -11.93 0.85 -6.72
N TRP A 168 -13.14 0.75 -6.13
CA TRP A 168 -14.34 1.52 -6.51
C TRP A 168 -15.05 1.98 -5.24
N SER A 169 -15.53 3.22 -5.26
CA SER A 169 -16.39 3.72 -4.19
C SER A 169 -17.66 2.87 -4.05
N TYR A 170 -18.13 2.65 -2.83
CA TYR A 170 -19.42 2.02 -2.57
C TYR A 170 -20.61 2.90 -2.98
N ARG A 171 -20.35 4.19 -3.28
CA ARG A 171 -21.37 5.16 -3.64
C ARG A 171 -21.60 5.20 -5.16
N PHE A 172 -22.79 5.65 -5.57
CA PHE A 172 -23.14 5.98 -6.95
C PHE A 172 -22.99 4.83 -7.95
N LYS A 173 -23.04 3.57 -7.50
CA LYS A 173 -22.83 2.39 -8.35
C LYS A 173 -21.52 2.45 -9.14
N ALA A 174 -20.46 2.90 -8.48
CA ALA A 174 -19.17 3.16 -9.12
C ALA A 174 -18.59 1.90 -9.78
N ARG A 175 -18.75 0.73 -9.16
CA ARG A 175 -18.26 -0.54 -9.72
C ARG A 175 -19.03 -0.97 -10.97
N GLU A 176 -20.36 -0.82 -10.99
CA GLU A 176 -21.18 -1.12 -12.18
C GLU A 176 -20.80 -0.23 -13.37
N LYS A 177 -20.45 1.02 -13.11
CA LYS A 177 -20.03 2.01 -14.11
C LYS A 177 -18.53 1.95 -14.45
N ASN A 178 -17.81 1.08 -13.81
CA ASN A 178 -16.33 1.04 -13.83
C ASN A 178 -15.69 2.42 -13.55
N ALA A 179 -16.27 3.17 -12.60
CA ALA A 179 -15.70 4.45 -12.14
C ALA A 179 -14.74 4.18 -11.00
N GLY A 180 -13.60 3.57 -11.32
CA GLY A 180 -12.63 3.05 -10.38
C GLY A 180 -11.30 3.80 -10.38
N TRP A 181 -10.42 3.32 -9.50
CA TRP A 181 -9.06 3.78 -9.27
C TRP A 181 -8.12 2.57 -9.17
N ARG A 182 -6.95 2.67 -9.75
CA ARG A 182 -5.88 1.70 -9.53
C ARG A 182 -4.96 2.26 -8.46
N ILE A 183 -5.08 1.74 -7.25
CA ILE A 183 -4.36 2.18 -6.05
C ILE A 183 -3.61 1.04 -5.35
N ASP A 184 -3.81 -0.20 -5.80
CA ASP A 184 -3.09 -1.38 -5.32
C ASP A 184 -2.02 -1.76 -6.33
N TYR A 185 -0.82 -2.04 -5.85
CA TYR A 185 0.38 -2.25 -6.66
C TYR A 185 1.17 -3.49 -6.25
N PHE A 186 1.92 -3.98 -7.21
CA PHE A 186 3.07 -4.84 -7.05
C PHE A 186 4.27 -4.22 -7.74
#